data_9548209f30bb602082325d660632bd32
#
_entry.id   9548209f30bb602082325d660632bd32
#
_cell.length_a   1.000
_cell.length_b   1.000
_cell.length_c   1.000
_cell.angle_alpha   90.00
_cell.angle_beta   90.00
_cell.angle_gamma   90.00
#
_symmetry.space_group_name_H-M   'P 1'
#
loop_
_entity.id
_entity.type
_entity.pdbx_description
1 polymer ?
#
loop_
_entity_poly.entity_id
_entity_poly.type
_entity_poly.pdbx_seq_one_letter_code
_entity_poly.pdbx_strand_id
1 'polypeptide(L)'
;DLVVTGVQTCALPISRSIMFDFVNVKLETPDVEPINRNGIRYYKVPDTDKYFPSVTSITSFKNAAFFKDWRKKIGEDEANRITARATQRGTTFHSIAEDYIRGNLDVDKYIGNNPMSVRMFQAAKKEINRISRVHCLETFLYSHYLGLAGRVDCIAEFDGELAVIDFKTSTKEKKEDWIESYFVQETAYAAMFLERSGIEVKKIVTIIATEEGTTQVFEKYNLRSEERRVGKECRSR
;
A
#
# COMPACT_ATOMS: atom_id res chain seq x y z
N ASP A 1 37.50 24.33 51.83
CA ASP A 1 36.21 24.44 51.15
C ASP A 1 36.33 23.83 49.76
N LEU A 2 35.86 22.54 49.64
CA LEU A 2 35.80 21.86 48.34
C LEU A 2 34.41 22.11 47.73
N VAL A 3 34.40 22.88 46.64
CA VAL A 3 33.20 23.02 45.80
C VAL A 3 33.11 21.84 44.86
N VAL A 4 32.18 20.91 45.14
CA VAL A 4 31.84 19.81 44.24
C VAL A 4 30.87 20.37 43.18
N THR A 5 31.37 20.62 41.97
CA THR A 5 30.53 20.94 40.82
C THR A 5 29.82 19.67 40.35
N GLY A 6 28.52 19.64 40.56
CA GLY A 6 27.65 18.58 40.06
C GLY A 6 27.62 18.58 38.53
N VAL A 7 28.13 17.51 37.93
CA VAL A 7 27.94 17.23 36.50
C VAL A 7 26.50 16.81 36.30
N GLN A 8 25.67 17.70 35.77
CA GLN A 8 24.33 17.43 35.35
C GLN A 8 24.38 16.60 34.05
N THR A 9 24.31 15.29 34.16
CA THR A 9 24.15 14.43 32.99
C THR A 9 22.77 14.68 32.36
N CYS A 10 22.76 15.45 31.28
CA CYS A 10 21.60 15.59 30.41
C CYS A 10 21.36 14.23 29.77
N ALA A 11 20.49 13.41 30.39
CA ALA A 11 19.98 12.21 29.74
C ALA A 11 19.19 12.67 28.53
N LEU A 12 19.74 12.39 27.33
CA LEU A 12 19.00 12.54 26.07
C LEU A 12 17.69 11.74 26.19
N PRO A 13 16.54 12.29 25.79
CA PRO A 13 15.30 11.56 25.83
C PRO A 13 15.48 10.28 24.98
N ILE A 14 15.32 9.13 25.64
CA ILE A 14 15.25 7.83 24.95
C ILE A 14 14.16 7.98 23.89
N SER A 15 14.57 7.99 22.62
CA SER A 15 13.67 7.96 21.50
C SER A 15 12.73 6.78 21.74
N ARG A 16 11.46 7.03 22.12
CA ARG A 16 10.44 6.01 22.15
C ARG A 16 10.42 5.38 20.77
N SER A 17 10.84 4.14 20.64
CA SER A 17 10.62 3.38 19.42
C SER A 17 9.13 3.43 19.15
N ILE A 18 8.74 3.96 18.00
CA ILE A 18 7.35 3.95 17.57
C ILE A 18 6.98 2.48 17.44
N MET A 19 6.09 2.02 18.31
CA MET A 19 5.57 0.66 18.25
C MET A 19 4.12 0.78 17.78
N PHE A 20 3.82 0.13 16.66
CA PHE A 20 2.46 0.09 16.11
C PHE A 20 1.66 -0.95 16.89
N ASP A 21 0.45 -0.60 17.34
CA ASP A 21 -0.45 -1.52 18.01
C ASP A 21 -1.24 -2.33 16.99
N PHE A 22 -1.24 -3.66 17.11
CA PHE A 22 -2.03 -4.54 16.26
C PHE A 22 -3.35 -4.90 16.91
N VAL A 23 -4.44 -4.67 16.18
CA VAL A 23 -5.80 -5.02 16.59
C VAL A 23 -6.14 -6.40 16.07
N ASN A 24 -6.62 -7.28 16.95
CA ASN A 24 -7.08 -8.60 16.54
C ASN A 24 -8.45 -8.47 15.84
N VAL A 25 -8.45 -8.52 14.51
CA VAL A 25 -9.67 -8.56 13.69
C VAL A 25 -9.93 -10.00 13.26
N LYS A 26 -11.14 -10.51 13.52
CA LYS A 26 -11.54 -11.82 13.00
C LYS A 26 -11.77 -11.72 11.50
N LEU A 27 -10.79 -12.10 10.74
CA LEU A 27 -10.87 -12.27 9.28
C LEU A 27 -10.63 -13.74 8.98
N GLU A 28 -11.66 -14.42 8.45
CA GLU A 28 -11.52 -15.78 7.93
C GLU A 28 -10.91 -15.71 6.51
N THR A 29 -9.69 -15.20 6.43
CA THR A 29 -8.98 -15.05 5.16
C THR A 29 -7.66 -15.81 5.24
N PRO A 30 -7.59 -17.03 4.70
CA PRO A 30 -6.33 -17.77 4.61
C PRO A 30 -5.37 -17.02 3.69
N ASP A 31 -4.08 -17.22 3.88
CA ASP A 31 -3.08 -16.71 2.93
C ASP A 31 -3.22 -17.47 1.61
N VAL A 32 -3.46 -16.74 0.52
CA VAL A 32 -3.72 -17.31 -0.81
C VAL A 32 -2.71 -16.76 -1.79
N GLU A 33 -1.94 -17.66 -2.39
CA GLU A 33 -1.00 -17.29 -3.45
C GLU A 33 -1.75 -16.99 -4.75
N PRO A 34 -1.36 -15.92 -5.45
CA PRO A 34 -1.97 -15.57 -6.73
C PRO A 34 -1.51 -16.49 -7.86
N ILE A 35 -2.40 -16.72 -8.82
CA ILE A 35 -2.06 -17.32 -10.10
C ILE A 35 -2.15 -16.28 -11.22
N ASN A 36 -1.28 -16.38 -12.22
CA ASN A 36 -1.33 -15.49 -13.39
C ASN A 36 -1.92 -16.24 -14.60
N ARG A 37 -2.98 -15.69 -15.20
CA ARG A 37 -3.59 -16.20 -16.42
C ARG A 37 -3.71 -15.05 -17.43
N ASN A 38 -3.02 -15.16 -18.55
CA ASN A 38 -3.04 -14.15 -19.62
C ASN A 38 -2.73 -12.72 -19.14
N GLY A 39 -1.76 -12.58 -18.22
CA GLY A 39 -1.36 -11.28 -17.68
C GLY A 39 -2.29 -10.71 -16.60
N ILE A 40 -3.35 -11.43 -16.25
CA ILE A 40 -4.28 -11.07 -15.16
C ILE A 40 -3.96 -11.95 -13.95
N ARG A 41 -3.80 -11.32 -12.80
CA ARG A 41 -3.62 -12.00 -11.53
C ARG A 41 -4.98 -12.41 -10.98
N TYR A 42 -5.09 -13.67 -10.56
CA TYR A 42 -6.28 -14.23 -9.91
C TYR A 42 -5.93 -14.84 -8.56
N TYR A 43 -6.90 -14.86 -7.67
CA TYR A 43 -6.83 -15.54 -6.39
C TYR A 43 -7.94 -16.56 -6.28
N LYS A 44 -7.62 -17.76 -5.75
CA LYS A 44 -8.66 -18.75 -5.41
C LYS A 44 -9.48 -18.21 -4.23
N VAL A 45 -10.80 -18.26 -4.37
CA VAL A 45 -11.71 -17.86 -3.28
C VAL A 45 -11.80 -19.01 -2.28
N PRO A 46 -11.57 -18.77 -0.98
CA PRO A 46 -11.68 -19.81 0.05
C PRO A 46 -13.01 -20.56 -0.03
N ASP A 47 -12.98 -21.86 0.28
CA ASP A 47 -14.13 -22.76 0.32
C ASP A 47 -14.95 -22.85 -0.98
N THR A 48 -14.35 -22.47 -2.09
CA THR A 48 -14.96 -22.54 -3.43
C THR A 48 -13.95 -22.97 -4.49
N ASP A 49 -14.46 -23.34 -5.68
CA ASP A 49 -13.63 -23.54 -6.87
C ASP A 49 -13.52 -22.29 -7.76
N LYS A 50 -13.95 -21.14 -7.25
CA LYS A 50 -13.93 -19.87 -7.99
C LYS A 50 -12.60 -19.17 -7.85
N TYR A 51 -12.26 -18.41 -8.89
CA TYR A 51 -11.11 -17.51 -8.92
C TYR A 51 -11.59 -16.10 -9.21
N PHE A 52 -11.20 -15.16 -8.34
CA PHE A 52 -11.49 -13.74 -8.57
C PHE A 52 -10.26 -13.02 -9.08
N PRO A 53 -10.43 -12.12 -10.07
CA PRO A 53 -9.32 -11.28 -10.53
C PRO A 53 -8.86 -10.32 -9.43
N SER A 54 -7.57 -9.98 -9.46
CA SER A 54 -6.99 -9.00 -8.56
C SER A 54 -7.52 -7.59 -8.85
N VAL A 55 -7.81 -6.83 -7.79
CA VAL A 55 -8.19 -5.41 -7.90
C VAL A 55 -7.16 -4.65 -8.74
N THR A 56 -5.88 -4.84 -8.48
CA THR A 56 -4.79 -4.16 -9.20
C THR A 56 -4.76 -4.50 -10.69
N SER A 57 -5.08 -5.75 -11.06
CA SER A 57 -5.19 -6.13 -12.48
C SER A 57 -6.36 -5.41 -13.15
N ILE A 58 -7.48 -5.25 -12.44
CA ILE A 58 -8.67 -4.58 -12.97
C ILE A 58 -8.41 -3.08 -13.16
N THR A 59 -7.89 -2.39 -12.14
CA THR A 59 -7.63 -0.94 -12.20
C THR A 59 -6.54 -0.58 -13.21
N SER A 60 -5.60 -1.48 -13.50
CA SER A 60 -4.55 -1.26 -14.49
C SER A 60 -5.03 -1.26 -15.95
N PHE A 61 -6.18 -1.87 -16.26
CA PHE A 61 -6.71 -1.91 -17.63
C PHE A 61 -6.99 -0.52 -18.22
N LYS A 62 -7.42 0.43 -17.39
CA LYS A 62 -7.68 1.81 -17.81
C LYS A 62 -6.46 2.45 -18.49
N ASN A 63 -5.28 2.05 -18.08
CA ASN A 63 -4.00 2.56 -18.58
C ASN A 63 -3.35 1.65 -19.63
N ALA A 64 -3.97 0.52 -20.00
CA ALA A 64 -3.35 -0.46 -20.90
C ALA A 64 -3.03 0.12 -22.30
N ALA A 65 -3.95 0.91 -22.87
CA ALA A 65 -3.74 1.56 -24.17
C ALA A 65 -2.56 2.55 -24.11
N PHE A 66 -2.53 3.39 -23.07
CA PHE A 66 -1.44 4.34 -22.85
C PHE A 66 -0.09 3.61 -22.71
N PHE A 67 -0.01 2.54 -21.92
CA PHE A 67 1.21 1.76 -21.78
C PHE A 67 1.64 1.08 -23.09
N LYS A 68 0.68 0.59 -23.88
CA LYS A 68 0.98 0.01 -25.20
C LYS A 68 1.61 1.04 -26.15
N ASP A 69 1.07 2.25 -26.20
CA ASP A 69 1.59 3.31 -27.06
C ASP A 69 2.93 3.86 -26.55
N TRP A 70 3.08 3.99 -25.23
CA TRP A 70 4.34 4.34 -24.61
C TRP A 70 5.45 3.33 -24.92
N ARG A 71 5.18 2.00 -24.81
CA ARG A 71 6.13 0.94 -25.18
C ARG A 71 6.55 1.01 -26.64
N LYS A 72 5.61 1.25 -27.54
CA LYS A 72 5.92 1.45 -28.96
C LYS A 72 6.85 2.64 -29.19
N LYS A 73 6.65 3.72 -28.43
CA LYS A 73 7.42 4.96 -28.59
C LYS A 73 8.86 4.83 -28.12
N ILE A 74 9.11 4.16 -26.99
CA ILE A 74 10.46 4.06 -26.38
C ILE A 74 11.20 2.76 -26.72
N GLY A 75 10.52 1.77 -27.31
CA GLY A 75 11.03 0.44 -27.58
C GLY A 75 10.85 -0.55 -26.43
N GLU A 76 10.72 -1.84 -26.79
CA GLU A 76 10.40 -2.90 -25.84
C GLU A 76 11.47 -3.09 -24.76
N ASP A 77 12.77 -3.06 -25.13
CA ASP A 77 13.89 -3.30 -24.21
C ASP A 77 13.95 -2.21 -23.14
N GLU A 78 13.83 -0.94 -23.54
CA GLU A 78 13.83 0.18 -22.61
C GLU A 78 12.58 0.18 -21.73
N ALA A 79 11.42 -0.13 -22.29
CA ALA A 79 10.17 -0.27 -21.53
C ALA A 79 10.28 -1.39 -20.48
N ASN A 80 10.86 -2.54 -20.85
CA ASN A 80 11.10 -3.64 -19.93
C ASN A 80 12.05 -3.24 -18.79
N ARG A 81 13.14 -2.53 -19.11
CA ARG A 81 14.11 -2.04 -18.12
C ARG A 81 13.45 -1.08 -17.12
N ILE A 82 12.69 -0.10 -17.62
CA ILE A 82 11.98 0.87 -16.77
C ILE A 82 10.94 0.17 -15.89
N THR A 83 10.16 -0.75 -16.46
CA THR A 83 9.12 -1.48 -15.73
C THR A 83 9.73 -2.37 -14.65
N ALA A 84 10.80 -3.12 -14.97
CA ALA A 84 11.48 -3.97 -14.00
C ALA A 84 12.05 -3.16 -12.82
N ARG A 85 12.69 -2.02 -13.12
CA ARG A 85 13.19 -1.10 -12.07
C ARG A 85 12.06 -0.57 -11.20
N ALA A 86 10.95 -0.14 -11.79
CA ALA A 86 9.80 0.37 -11.05
C ALA A 86 9.16 -0.71 -10.18
N THR A 87 9.03 -1.94 -10.68
CA THR A 87 8.50 -3.09 -9.94
C THR A 87 9.40 -3.44 -8.76
N GLN A 88 10.71 -3.59 -8.99
CA GLN A 88 11.66 -3.90 -7.93
C GLN A 88 11.66 -2.81 -6.83
N ARG A 89 11.69 -1.54 -7.22
CA ARG A 89 11.59 -0.40 -6.31
C ARG A 89 10.34 -0.47 -5.46
N GLY A 90 9.18 -0.68 -6.09
CA GLY A 90 7.89 -0.77 -5.41
C GLY A 90 7.85 -1.94 -4.42
N THR A 91 8.19 -3.16 -4.87
CA THR A 91 8.20 -4.35 -4.02
C THR A 91 9.12 -4.16 -2.81
N THR A 92 10.33 -3.62 -3.02
CA THR A 92 11.27 -3.38 -1.90
C THR A 92 10.72 -2.32 -0.94
N PHE A 93 10.10 -1.24 -1.45
CA PHE A 93 9.50 -0.21 -0.61
C PHE A 93 8.38 -0.79 0.29
N HIS A 94 7.48 -1.61 -0.27
CA HIS A 94 6.42 -2.28 0.50
C HIS A 94 7.01 -3.19 1.58
N SER A 95 8.03 -4.00 1.24
CA SER A 95 8.68 -4.85 2.24
C SER A 95 9.33 -4.06 3.37
N ILE A 96 9.95 -2.91 3.08
CA ILE A 96 10.54 -2.03 4.10
C ILE A 96 9.44 -1.44 5.00
N ALA A 97 8.34 -0.97 4.40
CA ALA A 97 7.20 -0.39 5.14
C ALA A 97 6.55 -1.46 6.04
N GLU A 98 6.34 -2.66 5.52
CA GLU A 98 5.82 -3.80 6.28
C GLU A 98 6.73 -4.15 7.46
N ASP A 99 8.04 -4.38 7.22
CA ASP A 99 9.01 -4.72 8.27
C ASP A 99 9.07 -3.61 9.34
N TYR A 100 8.96 -2.34 8.92
CA TYR A 100 8.93 -1.21 9.84
C TYR A 100 7.67 -1.21 10.73
N ILE A 101 6.49 -1.39 10.14
CA ILE A 101 5.23 -1.42 10.87
C ILE A 101 5.17 -2.64 11.82
N ARG A 102 5.75 -3.78 11.43
CA ARG A 102 5.89 -4.95 12.28
C ARG A 102 6.94 -4.79 13.40
N GLY A 103 7.75 -3.73 13.37
CA GLY A 103 8.79 -3.48 14.37
C GLY A 103 10.05 -4.34 14.21
N ASN A 104 10.27 -4.94 13.05
CA ASN A 104 11.39 -5.85 12.76
C ASN A 104 12.27 -5.37 11.58
N LEU A 105 12.23 -4.07 11.25
CA LEU A 105 13.01 -3.51 10.15
C LEU A 105 14.53 -3.64 10.39
N ASP A 106 15.17 -4.40 9.53
CA ASP A 106 16.62 -4.43 9.35
C ASP A 106 16.98 -3.68 8.05
N VAL A 107 17.49 -2.45 8.19
CA VAL A 107 17.84 -1.59 7.04
C VAL A 107 18.97 -2.18 6.21
N ASP A 108 19.91 -2.87 6.84
CA ASP A 108 21.09 -3.44 6.16
C ASP A 108 20.69 -4.51 5.15
N LYS A 109 19.61 -5.24 5.42
CA LYS A 109 18.99 -6.20 4.48
C LYS A 109 18.62 -5.56 3.13
N TYR A 110 18.29 -4.29 3.12
CA TYR A 110 17.74 -3.59 1.94
C TYR A 110 18.75 -2.65 1.27
N ILE A 111 19.63 -2.00 2.04
CA ILE A 111 20.49 -0.92 1.53
C ILE A 111 21.49 -1.40 0.46
N GLY A 112 21.99 -2.64 0.58
CA GLY A 112 22.92 -3.21 -0.39
C GLY A 112 22.30 -3.52 -1.75
N ASN A 113 21.01 -3.86 -1.77
CA ASN A 113 20.31 -4.29 -2.98
C ASN A 113 19.45 -3.19 -3.61
N ASN A 114 18.88 -2.29 -2.80
CA ASN A 114 18.00 -1.24 -3.28
C ASN A 114 18.06 0.04 -2.42
N PRO A 115 19.19 0.77 -2.45
CA PRO A 115 19.37 1.98 -1.64
C PRO A 115 18.34 3.08 -1.95
N MET A 116 17.81 3.10 -3.19
CA MET A 116 16.77 4.05 -3.56
C MET A 116 15.49 3.83 -2.76
N SER A 117 15.01 2.58 -2.63
CA SER A 117 13.81 2.28 -1.83
C SER A 117 14.01 2.60 -0.36
N VAL A 118 15.21 2.40 0.19
CA VAL A 118 15.55 2.80 1.56
C VAL A 118 15.45 4.33 1.72
N ARG A 119 16.02 5.09 0.78
CA ARG A 119 15.94 6.56 0.78
C ARG A 119 14.49 7.05 0.68
N MET A 120 13.69 6.44 -0.20
CA MET A 120 12.29 6.77 -0.36
C MET A 120 11.49 6.47 0.91
N PHE A 121 11.77 5.33 1.57
CA PHE A 121 11.16 5.01 2.86
C PHE A 121 11.55 6.02 3.94
N GLN A 122 12.82 6.44 4.00
CA GLN A 122 13.25 7.47 4.95
C GLN A 122 12.47 8.79 4.77
N ALA A 123 12.22 9.19 3.53
CA ALA A 123 11.40 10.36 3.22
C ALA A 123 9.93 10.17 3.66
N ALA A 124 9.37 8.97 3.45
CA ALA A 124 7.98 8.65 3.80
C ALA A 124 7.75 8.33 5.29
N LYS A 125 8.81 8.06 6.04
CA LYS A 125 8.73 7.60 7.44
C LYS A 125 7.90 8.51 8.33
N LYS A 126 7.98 9.84 8.15
CA LYS A 126 7.18 10.81 8.89
C LYS A 126 5.68 10.57 8.68
N GLU A 127 5.26 10.32 7.45
CA GLU A 127 3.86 10.10 7.10
C GLU A 127 3.40 8.69 7.54
N ILE A 128 4.25 7.68 7.43
CA ILE A 128 3.97 6.33 7.95
C ILE A 128 3.80 6.34 9.47
N ASN A 129 4.50 7.20 10.19
CA ASN A 129 4.36 7.37 11.64
C ASN A 129 3.03 7.99 12.10
N ARG A 130 2.17 8.46 11.17
CA ARG A 130 0.79 8.88 11.46
C ARG A 130 -0.14 7.67 11.60
N ILE A 131 0.31 6.48 11.21
CA ILE A 131 -0.38 5.20 11.41
C ILE A 131 -0.31 4.83 12.91
N SER A 132 -1.41 4.34 13.44
CA SER A 132 -1.47 3.81 14.80
C SER A 132 -2.06 2.39 14.81
N ARG A 133 -3.24 2.17 15.30
CA ARG A 133 -3.84 0.84 15.50
C ARG A 133 -4.05 0.08 14.18
N VAL A 134 -3.21 -0.92 13.93
CA VAL A 134 -3.17 -1.70 12.68
C VAL A 134 -4.17 -2.85 12.76
N HIS A 135 -5.13 -2.87 11.84
CA HIS A 135 -6.16 -3.91 11.71
C HIS A 135 -5.76 -4.97 10.69
N CYS A 136 -5.15 -4.55 9.58
CA CYS A 136 -4.63 -5.42 8.53
C CYS A 136 -3.29 -4.89 8.04
N LEU A 137 -2.36 -5.79 7.73
CA LEU A 137 -1.09 -5.48 7.09
C LEU A 137 -0.76 -6.61 6.12
N GLU A 138 -0.57 -6.30 4.84
CA GLU A 138 -0.32 -7.27 3.77
C GLU A 138 -1.33 -8.44 3.80
N THR A 139 -2.62 -8.10 3.99
CA THR A 139 -3.67 -9.08 4.23
C THR A 139 -4.46 -9.39 2.96
N PHE A 140 -4.67 -10.69 2.69
CA PHE A 140 -5.55 -11.11 1.61
C PHE A 140 -7.01 -10.79 1.95
N LEU A 141 -7.71 -10.16 1.01
CA LEU A 141 -9.13 -9.84 1.10
C LEU A 141 -9.85 -10.23 -0.21
N TYR A 142 -11.14 -10.54 -0.11
CA TYR A 142 -11.98 -10.81 -1.26
C TYR A 142 -13.43 -10.38 -1.02
N SER A 143 -14.17 -10.14 -2.08
CA SER A 143 -15.59 -9.79 -2.04
C SER A 143 -16.36 -10.63 -3.07
N HIS A 144 -17.38 -11.34 -2.60
CA HIS A 144 -18.33 -12.02 -3.48
C HIS A 144 -19.20 -11.02 -4.23
N TYR A 145 -19.52 -9.89 -3.59
CA TYR A 145 -20.34 -8.85 -4.20
C TYR A 145 -19.63 -8.18 -5.38
N LEU A 146 -18.35 -7.85 -5.23
CA LEU A 146 -17.54 -7.26 -6.29
C LEU A 146 -16.99 -8.29 -7.28
N GLY A 147 -16.89 -9.55 -6.90
CA GLY A 147 -16.20 -10.59 -7.67
C GLY A 147 -14.69 -10.31 -7.81
N LEU A 148 -14.09 -9.69 -6.82
CA LEU A 148 -12.69 -9.26 -6.78
C LEU A 148 -11.97 -9.80 -5.56
N ALA A 149 -10.65 -9.89 -5.68
CA ALA A 149 -9.77 -10.24 -4.56
C ALA A 149 -8.46 -9.43 -4.63
N GLY A 150 -7.67 -9.47 -3.58
CA GLY A 150 -6.35 -8.83 -3.57
C GLY A 150 -5.71 -8.84 -2.19
N ARG A 151 -4.51 -8.29 -2.12
CA ARG A 151 -3.78 -8.09 -0.88
C ARG A 151 -3.76 -6.60 -0.59
N VAL A 152 -4.35 -6.20 0.53
CA VAL A 152 -4.35 -4.81 0.98
C VAL A 152 -3.04 -4.53 1.70
N ASP A 153 -2.42 -3.39 1.42
CA ASP A 153 -1.16 -3.01 2.06
C ASP A 153 -1.37 -2.80 3.56
N CYS A 154 -2.31 -1.93 3.94
CA CYS A 154 -2.59 -1.65 5.34
C CYS A 154 -4.04 -1.18 5.55
N ILE A 155 -4.68 -1.63 6.64
CA ILE A 155 -5.89 -1.02 7.19
C ILE A 155 -5.60 -0.69 8.64
N ALA A 156 -5.59 0.60 8.97
CA ALA A 156 -5.17 1.10 10.27
C ALA A 156 -5.79 2.46 10.57
N GLU A 157 -5.67 2.92 11.80
CA GLU A 157 -5.96 4.32 12.11
C GLU A 157 -4.83 5.21 11.54
N PHE A 158 -5.24 6.21 10.77
CA PHE A 158 -4.38 7.26 10.25
C PHE A 158 -4.87 8.59 10.81
N ASP A 159 -4.05 9.23 11.66
CA ASP A 159 -4.45 10.36 12.52
C ASP A 159 -5.70 10.06 13.39
N GLY A 160 -5.81 8.83 13.89
CA GLY A 160 -6.89 8.40 14.76
C GLY A 160 -8.20 8.00 14.06
N GLU A 161 -8.24 8.01 12.71
CA GLU A 161 -9.40 7.56 11.93
C GLU A 161 -9.07 6.31 11.12
N LEU A 162 -9.94 5.30 11.18
CA LEU A 162 -9.74 4.04 10.44
C LEU A 162 -9.75 4.29 8.92
N ALA A 163 -8.68 3.88 8.26
CA ALA A 163 -8.44 4.08 6.84
C ALA A 163 -7.91 2.82 6.15
N VAL A 164 -8.19 2.68 4.86
CA VAL A 164 -7.38 1.86 3.95
C VAL A 164 -6.20 2.71 3.51
N ILE A 165 -5.00 2.20 3.69
CA ILE A 165 -3.75 2.89 3.39
C ILE A 165 -3.01 2.10 2.32
N ASP A 166 -2.65 2.78 1.24
CA ASP A 166 -1.95 2.18 0.10
C ASP A 166 -0.60 2.88 -0.11
N PHE A 167 0.46 2.09 -0.17
CA PHE A 167 1.82 2.59 -0.36
C PHE A 167 2.19 2.54 -1.83
N LYS A 168 2.67 3.65 -2.36
CA LYS A 168 3.08 3.76 -3.76
C LYS A 168 4.46 4.39 -3.89
N THR A 169 5.13 4.03 -4.97
CA THR A 169 6.38 4.67 -5.36
C THR A 169 6.25 5.32 -6.73
N SER A 170 6.91 6.45 -6.93
CA SER A 170 6.93 7.14 -8.19
C SER A 170 8.32 7.72 -8.48
N THR A 171 8.63 7.99 -9.73
CA THR A 171 9.84 8.75 -10.09
C THR A 171 9.70 10.21 -9.66
N LYS A 172 8.51 10.79 -9.87
CA LYS A 172 8.18 12.19 -9.59
C LYS A 172 6.84 12.31 -8.89
N GLU A 173 6.54 13.47 -8.37
CA GLU A 173 5.22 13.78 -7.83
C GLU A 173 4.10 13.54 -8.84
N LYS A 174 2.94 13.13 -8.31
CA LYS A 174 1.72 12.85 -9.07
C LYS A 174 0.69 13.94 -8.84
N LYS A 175 -0.07 14.27 -9.90
CA LYS A 175 -1.31 15.04 -9.73
C LYS A 175 -2.41 14.08 -9.30
N GLU A 176 -3.35 14.60 -8.51
CA GLU A 176 -4.47 13.81 -7.98
C GLU A 176 -5.28 13.14 -9.09
N ASP A 177 -5.55 13.83 -10.19
CA ASP A 177 -6.29 13.30 -11.34
C ASP A 177 -5.60 12.09 -12.00
N TRP A 178 -4.30 11.91 -11.79
CA TRP A 178 -3.54 10.79 -12.36
C TRP A 178 -3.59 9.52 -11.52
N ILE A 179 -4.11 9.61 -10.30
CA ILE A 179 -4.14 8.52 -9.33
C ILE A 179 -5.55 8.03 -8.98
N GLU A 180 -6.57 8.41 -9.76
CA GLU A 180 -7.94 7.92 -9.57
C GLU A 180 -8.02 6.39 -9.43
N SER A 181 -7.18 5.65 -10.17
CA SER A 181 -7.13 4.19 -10.09
C SER A 181 -6.68 3.68 -8.71
N TYR A 182 -5.91 4.46 -7.96
CA TYR A 182 -5.51 4.11 -6.60
C TYR A 182 -6.71 4.25 -5.65
N PHE A 183 -7.47 5.34 -5.78
CA PHE A 183 -8.69 5.54 -4.98
C PHE A 183 -9.74 4.45 -5.23
N VAL A 184 -9.89 3.99 -6.49
CA VAL A 184 -10.76 2.86 -6.84
C VAL A 184 -10.26 1.56 -6.19
N GLN A 185 -8.96 1.31 -6.20
CA GLN A 185 -8.33 0.16 -5.56
C GLN A 185 -8.57 0.16 -4.03
N GLU A 186 -8.29 1.27 -3.38
CA GLU A 186 -8.45 1.44 -1.93
C GLU A 186 -9.92 1.30 -1.51
N THR A 187 -10.85 1.86 -2.30
CA THR A 187 -12.30 1.71 -2.07
C THR A 187 -12.75 0.27 -2.20
N ALA A 188 -12.21 -0.48 -3.17
CA ALA A 188 -12.51 -1.90 -3.30
C ALA A 188 -12.04 -2.67 -2.06
N TYR A 189 -10.87 -2.35 -1.50
CA TYR A 189 -10.41 -2.96 -0.25
C TYR A 189 -11.27 -2.58 0.96
N ALA A 190 -11.75 -1.33 1.04
CA ALA A 190 -12.69 -0.93 2.08
C ALA A 190 -13.99 -1.75 2.03
N ALA A 191 -14.54 -1.99 0.83
CA ALA A 191 -15.73 -2.81 0.63
C ALA A 191 -15.46 -4.29 0.97
N MET A 192 -14.30 -4.84 0.59
CA MET A 192 -13.89 -6.21 0.95
C MET A 192 -13.75 -6.36 2.46
N PHE A 193 -13.14 -5.40 3.11
CA PHE A 193 -12.94 -5.42 4.56
C PHE A 193 -14.28 -5.35 5.31
N LEU A 194 -15.19 -4.47 4.89
CA LEU A 194 -16.55 -4.42 5.43
C LEU A 194 -17.27 -5.77 5.28
N GLU A 195 -17.21 -6.39 4.09
CA GLU A 195 -17.86 -7.68 3.82
C GLU A 195 -17.29 -8.80 4.69
N ARG A 196 -15.98 -8.79 5.01
CA ARG A 196 -15.31 -9.84 5.78
C ARG A 196 -15.31 -9.61 7.28
N SER A 197 -15.26 -8.38 7.75
CA SER A 197 -15.14 -8.03 9.17
C SER A 197 -16.40 -7.42 9.79
N GLY A 198 -17.31 -6.89 8.96
CA GLY A 198 -18.43 -6.06 9.41
C GLY A 198 -18.03 -4.65 9.84
N ILE A 199 -16.75 -4.28 9.71
CA ILE A 199 -16.22 -2.97 10.12
C ILE A 199 -16.19 -2.03 8.90
N GLU A 200 -16.88 -0.89 9.01
CA GLU A 200 -16.91 0.12 7.94
C GLU A 200 -15.66 0.99 7.98
N VAL A 201 -15.04 1.19 6.80
CA VAL A 201 -13.95 2.14 6.59
C VAL A 201 -14.42 3.25 5.66
N LYS A 202 -14.32 4.51 6.10
CA LYS A 202 -14.82 5.68 5.35
C LYS A 202 -13.71 6.55 4.76
N LYS A 203 -12.47 6.28 5.14
CA LYS A 203 -11.28 7.03 4.76
C LYS A 203 -10.36 6.15 3.94
N ILE A 204 -9.79 6.70 2.89
CA ILE A 204 -8.70 6.09 2.14
C ILE A 204 -7.51 7.03 2.11
N VAL A 205 -6.30 6.48 2.12
CA VAL A 205 -5.05 7.23 2.20
C VAL A 205 -4.03 6.63 1.25
N THR A 206 -3.62 7.39 0.24
CA THR A 206 -2.51 7.01 -0.62
C THR A 206 -1.25 7.74 -0.19
N ILE A 207 -0.19 7.02 0.17
CA ILE A 207 1.14 7.56 0.49
C ILE A 207 2.06 7.26 -0.67
N ILE A 208 2.53 8.31 -1.38
CA ILE A 208 3.42 8.19 -2.54
C ILE A 208 4.80 8.72 -2.19
N ALA A 209 5.79 7.84 -2.14
CA ALA A 209 7.20 8.22 -2.04
C ALA A 209 7.82 8.40 -3.43
N THR A 210 8.63 9.44 -3.62
CA THR A 210 9.26 9.74 -4.91
C THR A 210 10.77 9.53 -4.90
N GLU A 211 11.37 9.24 -6.06
CA GLU A 211 12.83 9.18 -6.21
C GLU A 211 13.50 10.55 -5.96
N GLU A 212 12.75 11.65 -6.08
CA GLU A 212 13.21 13.01 -5.77
C GLU A 212 13.35 13.26 -4.27
N GLY A 213 12.84 12.34 -3.43
CA GLY A 213 12.92 12.42 -1.96
C GLY A 213 11.77 13.18 -1.33
N THR A 214 10.67 13.38 -2.05
CA THR A 214 9.42 13.94 -1.54
C THR A 214 8.42 12.83 -1.22
N THR A 215 7.45 13.13 -0.36
CA THR A 215 6.34 12.24 -0.04
C THR A 215 5.04 13.02 -0.16
N GLN A 216 4.08 12.46 -0.90
CA GLN A 216 2.74 13.00 -1.04
C GLN A 216 1.75 12.11 -0.30
N VAL A 217 0.77 12.73 0.37
CA VAL A 217 -0.33 12.04 1.03
C VAL A 217 -1.64 12.57 0.45
N PHE A 218 -2.46 11.66 -0.05
CA PHE A 218 -3.79 11.95 -0.56
C PHE A 218 -4.81 11.26 0.32
N GLU A 219 -5.73 12.03 0.90
CA GLU A 219 -6.78 11.54 1.79
C GLU A 219 -8.15 11.79 1.14
N LYS A 220 -9.01 10.78 1.13
CA LYS A 220 -10.38 10.88 0.61
C LYS A 220 -11.35 10.30 1.64
N TYR A 221 -12.55 10.89 1.65
CA TYR A 221 -13.64 10.52 2.52
C TYR A 221 -14.91 10.24 1.72
N ASN A 222 -15.84 9.53 2.33
CA ASN A 222 -17.17 9.25 1.76
C ASN A 222 -17.12 8.50 0.42
N LEU A 223 -16.74 7.23 0.49
CA LEU A 223 -16.40 6.36 -0.64
C LEU A 223 -17.59 5.95 -1.54
N ARG A 224 -18.83 6.38 -1.26
CA ARG A 224 -20.04 5.96 -2.04
C ARG A 224 -19.96 6.27 -3.53
N SER A 225 -19.32 7.36 -3.92
CA SER A 225 -19.11 7.70 -5.34
C SER A 225 -18.10 6.76 -6.01
N GLU A 226 -17.07 6.38 -5.29
CA GLU A 226 -16.02 5.48 -5.74
C GLU A 226 -16.51 4.02 -5.79
N GLU A 227 -17.34 3.58 -4.84
CA GLU A 227 -18.01 2.27 -4.88
C GLU A 227 -18.83 2.07 -6.16
N ARG A 228 -19.53 3.13 -6.63
CA ARG A 228 -20.23 3.09 -7.92
C ARG A 228 -19.28 2.93 -9.10
N ARG A 229 -18.08 3.50 -9.04
CA ARG A 229 -17.04 3.34 -10.07
C ARG A 229 -16.51 1.91 -10.08
N VAL A 230 -16.16 1.33 -8.91
CA VAL A 230 -15.76 -0.08 -8.78
C VAL A 230 -16.81 -0.98 -9.40
N GLY A 231 -18.08 -0.81 -9.05
CA GLY A 231 -19.19 -1.60 -9.60
C GLY A 231 -19.38 -1.47 -11.11
N LYS A 232 -19.09 -0.31 -11.72
CA LYS A 232 -19.11 -0.11 -13.18
C LYS A 232 -17.94 -0.81 -13.86
N GLU A 233 -16.74 -0.68 -13.36
CA GLU A 233 -15.54 -1.32 -13.90
C GLU A 233 -15.63 -2.85 -13.86
N CYS A 234 -16.28 -3.41 -12.82
CA CYS A 234 -16.51 -4.85 -12.72
C CYS A 234 -17.59 -5.37 -13.68
N ARG A 235 -18.59 -4.55 -14.08
CA ARG A 235 -19.70 -4.97 -14.96
C ARG A 235 -19.45 -4.72 -16.44
N SER A 236 -18.45 -3.93 -16.80
CA SER A 236 -18.11 -3.61 -18.20
C SER A 236 -17.25 -4.68 -18.90
N ARG A 237 -17.28 -5.91 -18.37
CA ARG A 237 -16.50 -7.10 -18.82
C ARG A 237 -17.42 -8.32 -19.10
#